data_c2b003f572fa746a9a2594c9b36171fc
#
_entry.id   c2b003f572fa746a9a2594c9b36171fc
#
_cell.length_a   1.000
_cell.length_b   1.000
_cell.length_c   1.000
_cell.angle_alpha   90.00
_cell.angle_beta   90.00
_cell.angle_gamma   90.00
#
_symmetry.space_group_name_H-M   'P 1'
#
loop_
_entity.id
_entity.type
_entity.pdbx_description
1 polymer ?
#
loop_
_entity_poly.entity_id
_entity_poly.type
_entity_poly.pdbx_seq_one_letter_code
_entity_poly.pdbx_strand_id
1 'polypeptide(L)'
;ASDVYKRQLPSKAIGLEFGDRIVPQYEVIARARRTVSEIRTAARGAEAILLATDPDREGEAIAWHLAEAAGLPASRTSRIAFHEISDRALRAALARPRKIDANLVDAQQARRILDRLVGYGLSPLLWRAIQRGTSGGRVQSVALRIIVDRERAIRAFVPEEFWTVDVTLSTVASGLDDTEERFVARLIQIGDNPASLTSEASATAI
;
A
#
# COMPACT_ATOMS: atom_id res chain seq x y z
N ALA A 1 -6.69 -1.73 -12.87
CA ALA A 1 -7.21 -0.70 -13.78
C ALA A 1 -6.18 0.41 -14.07
N SER A 2 -5.30 0.74 -13.13
CA SER A 2 -4.36 1.88 -13.24
C SER A 2 -3.28 1.72 -14.32
N ASP A 3 -2.89 0.50 -14.69
CA ASP A 3 -1.80 0.25 -15.65
C ASP A 3 -2.14 0.52 -17.13
N VAL A 4 -3.42 0.70 -17.44
CA VAL A 4 -3.87 0.88 -18.85
C VAL A 4 -3.50 2.26 -19.38
N TYR A 5 -3.45 3.28 -18.51
CA TYR A 5 -3.24 4.68 -18.92
C TYR A 5 -1.79 5.14 -18.84
N LYS A 6 -0.91 4.35 -18.21
CA LYS A 6 0.50 4.72 -18.04
C LYS A 6 1.27 4.40 -19.33
N ARG A 7 2.19 5.29 -19.67
CA ARG A 7 3.33 4.90 -20.50
C ARG A 7 4.18 3.91 -19.70
N GLN A 8 4.73 2.90 -20.33
CA GLN A 8 5.55 1.88 -19.67
C GLN A 8 6.97 1.86 -20.23
N LEU A 9 7.92 1.43 -19.42
CA LEU A 9 9.23 1.09 -19.91
C LEU A 9 9.14 -0.15 -20.83
N PRO A 10 9.95 -0.28 -21.87
CA PRO A 10 9.95 -1.42 -22.79
C PRO A 10 10.05 -2.74 -22.03
N SER A 11 9.30 -3.76 -22.46
CA SER A 11 9.29 -5.06 -21.76
C SER A 11 10.56 -5.89 -22.03
N LYS A 12 11.19 -5.70 -23.19
CA LYS A 12 12.35 -6.48 -23.65
C LYS A 12 13.71 -5.80 -23.47
N ALA A 13 13.71 -4.55 -23.03
CA ALA A 13 14.93 -3.75 -22.82
C ALA A 13 14.86 -3.05 -21.47
N ILE A 14 16.01 -2.58 -20.97
CA ILE A 14 16.07 -1.83 -19.73
C ILE A 14 15.26 -0.54 -19.83
N GLY A 15 15.22 0.08 -21.00
CA GLY A 15 14.45 1.28 -21.31
C GLY A 15 14.94 2.53 -20.55
N LEU A 16 16.23 2.56 -20.23
CA LEU A 16 16.89 3.67 -19.55
C LEU A 16 18.07 4.12 -20.41
N GLU A 17 18.17 5.41 -20.67
CA GLU A 17 19.37 6.05 -21.22
C GLU A 17 20.25 6.58 -20.10
N PHE A 18 21.54 6.29 -20.17
CA PHE A 18 22.53 6.69 -19.20
C PHE A 18 23.39 7.83 -19.77
N GLY A 19 23.38 8.98 -19.11
CA GLY A 19 24.16 10.15 -19.41
C GLY A 19 24.40 10.91 -18.12
N ASP A 20 24.47 12.23 -18.16
CA ASP A 20 24.53 13.09 -16.96
C ASP A 20 23.32 12.88 -16.04
N ARG A 21 22.21 12.43 -16.61
CA ARG A 21 21.00 11.99 -15.92
C ARG A 21 20.50 10.68 -16.53
N ILE A 22 19.81 9.88 -15.71
CA ILE A 22 19.14 8.68 -16.20
C ILE A 22 17.78 9.09 -16.74
N VAL A 23 17.54 8.84 -18.04
CA VAL A 23 16.30 9.20 -18.72
C VAL A 23 15.50 7.94 -19.03
N PRO A 24 14.30 7.77 -18.46
CA PRO A 24 13.46 6.63 -18.77
C PRO A 24 12.76 6.79 -20.13
N GLN A 25 12.87 5.76 -20.97
CA GLN A 25 12.23 5.69 -22.29
C GLN A 25 10.84 5.08 -22.16
N TYR A 26 9.82 5.93 -22.11
CA TYR A 26 8.43 5.49 -21.96
C TYR A 26 7.72 5.32 -23.30
N GLU A 27 6.99 4.23 -23.43
CA GLU A 27 6.13 3.95 -24.59
C GLU A 27 4.67 3.73 -24.20
N VAL A 28 3.76 4.08 -25.10
CA VAL A 28 2.34 3.74 -24.95
C VAL A 28 2.14 2.31 -25.43
N ILE A 29 1.77 1.42 -24.50
CA ILE A 29 1.54 0.00 -24.82
C ILE A 29 0.36 -0.17 -25.80
N ALA A 30 0.39 -1.21 -26.63
CA ALA A 30 -0.59 -1.42 -27.70
C ALA A 30 -2.05 -1.38 -27.19
N ARG A 31 -2.34 -2.02 -26.04
CA ARG A 31 -3.68 -2.06 -25.44
C ARG A 31 -4.19 -0.69 -24.98
N ALA A 32 -3.29 0.26 -24.69
CA ALA A 32 -3.65 1.60 -24.21
C ALA A 32 -3.88 2.61 -25.34
N ARG A 33 -3.42 2.32 -26.56
CA ARG A 33 -3.45 3.25 -27.70
C ARG A 33 -4.86 3.75 -28.02
N ARG A 34 -5.84 2.83 -28.00
CA ARG A 34 -7.25 3.18 -28.25
C ARG A 34 -7.78 4.17 -27.21
N THR A 35 -7.61 3.86 -25.94
CA THR A 35 -8.08 4.70 -24.82
C THR A 35 -7.39 6.07 -24.83
N VAL A 36 -6.07 6.12 -25.07
CA VAL A 36 -5.34 7.38 -25.21
C VAL A 36 -5.87 8.21 -26.37
N SER A 37 -6.22 7.58 -27.50
CA SER A 37 -6.83 8.25 -28.64
C SER A 37 -8.22 8.79 -28.34
N GLU A 38 -9.06 8.03 -27.65
CA GLU A 38 -10.39 8.45 -27.20
C GLU A 38 -10.30 9.66 -26.26
N ILE A 39 -9.40 9.63 -25.27
CA ILE A 39 -9.14 10.75 -24.35
C ILE A 39 -8.66 11.99 -25.12
N ARG A 40 -7.71 11.82 -26.06
CA ARG A 40 -7.23 12.93 -26.89
C ARG A 40 -8.36 13.58 -27.70
N THR A 41 -9.26 12.76 -28.24
CA THR A 41 -10.40 13.27 -29.00
C THR A 41 -11.38 14.02 -28.11
N ALA A 42 -11.72 13.46 -26.95
CA ALA A 42 -12.60 14.12 -25.97
C ALA A 42 -12.00 15.45 -25.46
N ALA A 43 -10.68 15.48 -25.23
CA ALA A 43 -9.99 16.67 -24.73
C ALA A 43 -9.99 17.85 -25.71
N ARG A 44 -10.15 17.62 -27.01
CA ARG A 44 -10.17 18.70 -28.03
C ARG A 44 -11.33 19.68 -27.81
N GLY A 45 -12.50 19.16 -27.47
CA GLY A 45 -13.70 19.96 -27.25
C GLY A 45 -13.95 20.40 -25.81
N ALA A 46 -13.08 20.00 -24.86
CA ALA A 46 -13.26 20.32 -23.45
C ALA A 46 -12.71 21.71 -23.10
N GLU A 47 -13.46 22.50 -22.35
CA GLU A 47 -13.00 23.77 -21.80
C GLU A 47 -11.94 23.57 -20.71
N ALA A 48 -12.13 22.56 -19.84
CA ALA A 48 -11.23 22.17 -18.79
C ALA A 48 -11.06 20.65 -18.74
N ILE A 49 -9.87 20.21 -18.38
CA ILE A 49 -9.51 18.80 -18.23
C ILE A 49 -9.04 18.60 -16.80
N LEU A 50 -9.74 17.75 -16.06
CA LEU A 50 -9.45 17.49 -14.66
C LEU A 50 -8.91 16.07 -14.49
N LEU A 51 -7.69 15.97 -13.98
CA LEU A 51 -7.03 14.69 -13.69
C LEU A 51 -7.30 14.32 -12.23
N ALA A 52 -8.16 13.34 -12.01
CA ALA A 52 -8.70 12.93 -10.71
C ALA A 52 -8.16 11.56 -10.26
N THR A 53 -6.86 11.38 -10.29
CA THR A 53 -6.19 10.18 -9.79
C THR A 53 -5.91 10.29 -8.28
N ASP A 54 -5.47 9.21 -7.62
CA ASP A 54 -5.23 9.18 -6.18
C ASP A 54 -4.27 10.28 -5.72
N PRO A 55 -4.41 10.79 -4.48
CA PRO A 55 -3.61 11.90 -3.96
C PRO A 55 -2.23 11.45 -3.45
N ASP A 56 -1.58 10.52 -4.15
CA ASP A 56 -0.26 10.02 -3.85
C ASP A 56 0.70 10.18 -5.05
N ARG A 57 1.96 9.83 -4.87
CA ARG A 57 2.98 9.90 -5.94
C ARG A 57 2.66 9.02 -7.15
N GLU A 58 1.97 7.89 -6.94
CA GLU A 58 1.58 7.00 -8.02
C GLU A 58 0.46 7.63 -8.85
N GLY A 59 -0.56 8.19 -8.19
CA GLY A 59 -1.63 8.94 -8.86
C GLY A 59 -1.12 10.18 -9.58
N GLU A 60 -0.14 10.88 -9.02
CA GLU A 60 0.49 12.03 -9.67
C GLU A 60 1.24 11.62 -10.94
N ALA A 61 1.98 10.52 -10.89
CA ALA A 61 2.65 9.97 -12.07
C ALA A 61 1.66 9.47 -13.14
N ILE A 62 0.53 8.87 -12.73
CA ILE A 62 -0.53 8.48 -13.67
C ILE A 62 -1.08 9.71 -14.39
N ALA A 63 -1.40 10.77 -13.66
CA ALA A 63 -1.89 12.02 -14.22
C ALA A 63 -0.89 12.62 -15.22
N TRP A 64 0.39 12.67 -14.87
CA TRP A 64 1.46 13.13 -15.74
C TRP A 64 1.62 12.25 -16.98
N HIS A 65 1.69 10.94 -16.84
CA HIS A 65 1.79 10.01 -17.99
C HIS A 65 0.61 10.14 -18.95
N LEU A 66 -0.60 10.36 -18.43
CA LEU A 66 -1.80 10.54 -19.24
C LEU A 66 -1.76 11.87 -20.00
N ALA A 67 -1.39 12.94 -19.31
CA ALA A 67 -1.24 14.27 -19.92
C ALA A 67 -0.25 14.23 -21.10
N GLU A 68 0.91 13.62 -20.89
CA GLU A 68 1.94 13.46 -21.90
C GLU A 68 1.49 12.54 -23.07
N ALA A 69 0.92 11.34 -22.74
CA ALA A 69 0.51 10.38 -23.77
C ALA A 69 -0.61 10.90 -24.68
N ALA A 70 -1.58 11.62 -24.09
CA ALA A 70 -2.70 12.19 -24.83
C ALA A 70 -2.39 13.59 -25.42
N GLY A 71 -1.25 14.19 -25.07
CA GLY A 71 -0.88 15.55 -25.51
C GLY A 71 -1.86 16.59 -24.97
N LEU A 72 -2.21 16.52 -23.69
CA LEU A 72 -3.17 17.42 -23.08
C LEU A 72 -2.56 18.83 -22.89
N PRO A 73 -3.26 19.91 -23.27
CA PRO A 73 -2.73 21.26 -23.13
C PRO A 73 -2.65 21.68 -21.68
N ALA A 74 -1.48 22.06 -21.22
CA ALA A 74 -1.22 22.46 -19.82
C ALA A 74 -2.09 23.65 -19.36
N SER A 75 -2.50 24.53 -20.28
CA SER A 75 -3.35 25.69 -20.00
C SER A 75 -4.78 25.33 -19.58
N ARG A 76 -5.27 24.14 -19.97
CA ARG A 76 -6.63 23.65 -19.67
C ARG A 76 -6.63 22.41 -18.78
N THR A 77 -5.46 21.91 -18.41
CA THR A 77 -5.32 20.67 -17.63
C THR A 77 -4.97 21.00 -16.20
N SER A 78 -5.77 20.51 -15.28
CA SER A 78 -5.58 20.68 -13.84
C SER A 78 -5.72 19.35 -13.12
N ARG A 79 -5.09 19.27 -11.98
CA ARG A 79 -5.13 18.15 -11.05
C ARG A 79 -6.16 18.42 -9.97
N ILE A 80 -7.03 17.46 -9.67
CA ILE A 80 -7.86 17.45 -8.47
C ILE A 80 -7.52 16.22 -7.64
N ALA A 81 -7.52 16.36 -6.31
CA ALA A 81 -7.17 15.29 -5.39
C ALA A 81 -8.19 15.20 -4.26
N PHE A 82 -8.63 13.99 -3.96
CA PHE A 82 -9.54 13.69 -2.86
C PHE A 82 -9.22 12.32 -2.29
N HIS A 83 -9.49 12.12 -1.00
CA HIS A 83 -9.18 10.89 -0.26
C HIS A 83 -10.39 9.95 -0.15
N GLU A 84 -11.59 10.45 -0.46
CA GLU A 84 -12.83 9.69 -0.41
C GLU A 84 -13.75 10.11 -1.56
N ILE A 85 -14.62 9.21 -2.00
CA ILE A 85 -15.63 9.50 -3.04
C ILE A 85 -16.93 9.90 -2.31
N SER A 86 -16.98 11.14 -1.84
CA SER A 86 -18.17 11.76 -1.28
C SER A 86 -18.48 13.06 -2.02
N ASP A 87 -19.75 13.47 -2.08
CA ASP A 87 -20.16 14.72 -2.73
C ASP A 87 -19.42 15.93 -2.15
N ARG A 88 -19.24 15.96 -0.83
CA ARG A 88 -18.50 17.01 -0.12
C ARG A 88 -17.03 17.05 -0.55
N ALA A 89 -16.35 15.90 -0.61
CA ALA A 89 -14.94 15.82 -0.97
C ALA A 89 -14.72 16.19 -2.44
N LEU A 90 -15.60 15.73 -3.33
CA LEU A 90 -15.54 16.05 -4.75
C LEU A 90 -15.75 17.54 -4.99
N ARG A 91 -16.75 18.19 -4.37
CA ARG A 91 -16.97 19.64 -4.48
C ARG A 91 -15.80 20.45 -3.96
N ALA A 92 -15.22 20.03 -2.83
CA ALA A 92 -14.04 20.68 -2.27
C ALA A 92 -12.81 20.56 -3.20
N ALA A 93 -12.61 19.40 -3.83
CA ALA A 93 -11.53 19.19 -4.79
C ALA A 93 -11.73 20.00 -6.08
N LEU A 94 -12.94 20.07 -6.59
CA LEU A 94 -13.31 20.89 -7.77
C LEU A 94 -13.11 22.37 -7.53
N ALA A 95 -13.31 22.85 -6.30
CA ALA A 95 -13.10 24.25 -5.93
C ALA A 95 -11.61 24.62 -5.81
N ARG A 96 -10.70 23.64 -5.76
CA ARG A 96 -9.24 23.84 -5.56
C ARG A 96 -8.39 23.04 -6.54
N PRO A 97 -8.55 23.21 -7.85
CA PRO A 97 -7.70 22.56 -8.83
C PRO A 97 -6.26 23.08 -8.72
N ARG A 98 -5.28 22.21 -8.91
CA ARG A 98 -3.85 22.54 -8.85
C ARG A 98 -3.12 22.06 -10.10
N LYS A 99 -1.86 22.42 -10.25
CA LYS A 99 -0.97 21.81 -11.25
C LYS A 99 -0.52 20.43 -10.80
N ILE A 100 -0.03 19.63 -11.75
CA ILE A 100 0.68 18.38 -11.45
C ILE A 100 1.93 18.72 -10.64
N ASP A 101 2.16 17.99 -9.56
CA ASP A 101 3.35 18.15 -8.71
C ASP A 101 4.51 17.38 -9.32
N ALA A 102 5.47 18.11 -9.89
CA ALA A 102 6.65 17.55 -10.52
C ALA A 102 7.53 16.77 -9.53
N ASN A 103 7.60 17.18 -8.27
CA ASN A 103 8.42 16.49 -7.27
C ASN A 103 7.86 15.09 -6.95
N LEU A 104 6.53 14.96 -6.88
CA LEU A 104 5.88 13.66 -6.70
C LEU A 104 6.05 12.76 -7.93
N VAL A 105 5.99 13.34 -9.13
CA VAL A 105 6.26 12.61 -10.38
C VAL A 105 7.71 12.13 -10.39
N ASP A 106 8.68 12.98 -10.07
CA ASP A 106 10.10 12.63 -10.05
C ASP A 106 10.40 11.57 -8.98
N ALA A 107 9.77 11.66 -7.80
CA ALA A 107 9.89 10.65 -6.75
C ALA A 107 9.39 9.26 -7.21
N GLN A 108 8.29 9.23 -7.95
CA GLN A 108 7.76 7.98 -8.52
C GLN A 108 8.67 7.46 -9.64
N GLN A 109 9.17 8.34 -10.52
CA GLN A 109 10.09 7.96 -11.60
C GLN A 109 11.41 7.40 -11.03
N ALA A 110 12.00 8.06 -10.02
CA ALA A 110 13.21 7.58 -9.36
C ALA A 110 13.02 6.19 -8.77
N ARG A 111 11.89 5.94 -8.09
CA ARG A 111 11.54 4.60 -7.59
C ARG A 111 11.46 3.58 -8.73
N ARG A 112 10.79 3.92 -9.84
CA ARG A 112 10.61 3.02 -10.97
C ARG A 112 11.92 2.69 -11.66
N ILE A 113 12.78 3.69 -11.84
CA ILE A 113 14.13 3.52 -12.38
C ILE A 113 14.95 2.58 -11.48
N LEU A 114 14.92 2.81 -10.18
CA LEU A 114 15.64 2.00 -9.21
C LEU A 114 15.15 0.54 -9.19
N ASP A 115 13.84 0.32 -9.19
CA ASP A 115 13.25 -1.02 -9.27
C ASP A 115 13.65 -1.74 -10.57
N ARG A 116 13.76 -1.00 -11.68
CA ARG A 116 14.21 -1.53 -12.99
C ARG A 116 15.67 -1.93 -12.95
N LEU A 117 16.55 -1.07 -12.43
CA LEU A 117 17.97 -1.34 -12.30
C LEU A 117 18.24 -2.57 -11.41
N VAL A 118 17.61 -2.61 -10.25
CA VAL A 118 17.74 -3.75 -9.32
C VAL A 118 17.21 -5.04 -9.94
N GLY A 119 16.03 -5.00 -10.57
CA GLY A 119 15.43 -6.18 -11.20
C GLY A 119 16.29 -6.75 -12.34
N TYR A 120 16.82 -5.90 -13.20
CA TYR A 120 17.69 -6.31 -14.32
C TYR A 120 19.08 -6.78 -13.84
N GLY A 121 19.59 -6.23 -12.74
CA GLY A 121 20.87 -6.65 -12.17
C GLY A 121 20.76 -7.97 -11.40
N LEU A 122 19.71 -8.14 -10.59
CA LEU A 122 19.55 -9.32 -9.72
C LEU A 122 19.00 -10.55 -10.46
N SER A 123 18.05 -10.40 -11.37
CA SER A 123 17.39 -11.54 -11.99
C SER A 123 18.35 -12.48 -12.73
N PRO A 124 19.35 -12.02 -13.49
CA PRO A 124 20.33 -12.91 -14.10
C PRO A 124 21.21 -13.68 -13.11
N LEU A 125 21.48 -13.08 -11.95
CA LEU A 125 22.23 -13.76 -10.87
C LEU A 125 21.39 -14.89 -10.27
N LEU A 126 20.10 -14.65 -10.02
CA LEU A 126 19.18 -15.66 -9.53
C LEU A 126 18.98 -16.80 -10.53
N TRP A 127 18.98 -16.51 -11.83
CA TRP A 127 18.87 -17.56 -12.87
C TRP A 127 20.05 -18.51 -12.88
N ARG A 128 21.23 -18.01 -12.53
CA ARG A 128 22.45 -18.84 -12.40
C ARG A 128 22.52 -19.61 -11.11
N ALA A 129 22.08 -18.98 -10.00
CA ALA A 129 22.24 -19.54 -8.66
C ALA A 129 21.07 -20.44 -8.23
N ILE A 130 19.85 -20.21 -8.75
CA ILE A 130 18.63 -20.89 -8.31
C ILE A 130 17.95 -21.59 -9.49
N GLN A 131 17.24 -20.81 -10.31
CA GLN A 131 16.45 -21.33 -11.43
C GLN A 131 16.14 -20.25 -12.45
N ARG A 132 16.14 -20.61 -13.74
CA ARG A 132 15.77 -19.73 -14.83
C ARG A 132 14.32 -19.25 -14.70
N GLY A 133 14.07 -17.95 -14.87
CA GLY A 133 12.75 -17.34 -14.72
C GLY A 133 12.46 -16.78 -13.32
N THR A 134 13.32 -17.01 -12.34
CA THR A 134 13.21 -16.37 -11.01
C THR A 134 13.44 -14.87 -11.14
N SER A 135 12.63 -14.05 -10.49
CA SER A 135 12.81 -12.60 -10.46
C SER A 135 13.23 -12.11 -9.09
N GLY A 136 14.12 -11.11 -9.07
CA GLY A 136 14.53 -10.40 -7.86
C GLY A 136 14.10 -8.94 -7.92
N GLY A 137 13.76 -8.37 -6.76
CA GLY A 137 13.37 -6.97 -6.66
C GLY A 137 13.35 -6.50 -5.21
N ARG A 138 13.46 -5.20 -4.99
CA ARG A 138 13.54 -4.60 -3.64
C ARG A 138 12.35 -4.96 -2.76
N VAL A 139 11.13 -4.87 -3.28
CA VAL A 139 9.90 -5.19 -2.52
C VAL A 139 9.80 -6.70 -2.27
N GLN A 140 10.07 -7.51 -3.30
CA GLN A 140 10.03 -8.98 -3.21
C GLN A 140 11.02 -9.51 -2.16
N SER A 141 12.25 -8.98 -2.14
CA SER A 141 13.28 -9.42 -1.20
C SER A 141 12.90 -9.10 0.25
N VAL A 142 12.34 -7.91 0.51
CA VAL A 142 11.86 -7.52 1.84
C VAL A 142 10.67 -8.39 2.27
N ALA A 143 9.68 -8.57 1.40
CA ALA A 143 8.52 -9.41 1.69
C ALA A 143 8.93 -10.86 2.01
N LEU A 144 9.81 -11.45 1.20
CA LEU A 144 10.34 -12.78 1.44
C LEU A 144 11.10 -12.86 2.78
N ARG A 145 11.89 -11.85 3.11
CA ARG A 145 12.62 -11.80 4.39
C ARG A 145 11.67 -11.82 5.58
N ILE A 146 10.60 -11.01 5.55
CA ILE A 146 9.59 -10.98 6.61
C ILE A 146 8.92 -12.35 6.78
N ILE A 147 8.56 -13.01 5.67
CA ILE A 147 7.94 -14.33 5.69
C ILE A 147 8.91 -15.37 6.28
N VAL A 148 10.17 -15.37 5.85
CA VAL A 148 11.20 -16.31 6.34
C VAL A 148 11.46 -16.10 7.83
N ASP A 149 11.57 -14.85 8.29
CA ASP A 149 11.81 -14.55 9.69
C ASP A 149 10.61 -14.97 10.56
N ARG A 150 9.38 -14.78 10.05
CA ARG A 150 8.16 -15.27 10.72
C ARG A 150 8.12 -16.80 10.78
N GLU A 151 8.44 -17.47 9.69
CA GLU A 151 8.50 -18.94 9.65
C GLU A 151 9.56 -19.51 10.61
N ARG A 152 10.71 -18.86 10.71
CA ARG A 152 11.74 -19.21 11.69
C ARG A 152 11.25 -19.05 13.13
N ALA A 153 10.54 -17.95 13.41
CA ALA A 153 9.92 -17.71 14.72
C ALA A 153 8.87 -18.78 15.05
N ILE A 154 8.05 -19.19 14.08
CA ILE A 154 7.06 -20.27 14.26
C ILE A 154 7.76 -21.59 14.57
N ARG A 155 8.82 -21.95 13.83
CA ARG A 155 9.56 -23.19 14.06
C ARG A 155 10.34 -23.21 15.37
N ALA A 156 10.75 -22.06 15.85
CA ALA A 156 11.47 -21.92 17.13
C ALA A 156 10.50 -21.74 18.32
N PHE A 157 9.21 -21.62 18.06
CA PHE A 157 8.24 -21.40 19.12
C PHE A 157 8.08 -22.65 19.97
N VAL A 158 8.30 -22.49 21.26
CA VAL A 158 8.03 -23.52 22.29
C VAL A 158 6.73 -23.11 22.97
N PRO A 159 5.66 -23.94 22.88
CA PRO A 159 4.42 -23.66 23.58
C PRO A 159 4.63 -23.66 25.09
N GLU A 160 4.15 -22.64 25.76
CA GLU A 160 4.14 -22.57 27.22
C GLU A 160 2.68 -22.63 27.68
N GLU A 161 2.39 -23.53 28.60
CA GLU A 161 1.06 -23.65 29.21
C GLU A 161 0.85 -22.47 30.16
N PHE A 162 -0.30 -21.83 30.06
CA PHE A 162 -0.75 -20.83 31.01
C PHE A 162 -2.24 -20.98 31.30
N TRP A 163 -2.63 -20.59 32.48
CA TRP A 163 -3.99 -20.65 32.95
C TRP A 163 -4.48 -19.27 33.36
N THR A 164 -5.78 -19.01 33.18
CA THR A 164 -6.44 -17.79 33.64
C THR A 164 -7.59 -18.19 34.57
N VAL A 165 -7.78 -17.43 35.65
CA VAL A 165 -8.91 -17.59 36.54
C VAL A 165 -9.86 -16.40 36.34
N ASP A 166 -11.05 -16.69 35.88
CA ASP A 166 -12.12 -15.73 35.66
C ASP A 166 -13.27 -16.04 36.66
N VAL A 167 -13.73 -15.04 37.39
CA VAL A 167 -14.82 -15.19 38.38
C VAL A 167 -15.99 -14.33 37.93
N THR A 168 -17.18 -14.94 37.90
CA THR A 168 -18.42 -14.19 37.69
C THR A 168 -18.90 -13.67 39.06
N LEU A 169 -18.93 -12.35 39.17
CA LEU A 169 -19.37 -11.62 40.34
C LEU A 169 -20.73 -10.99 40.06
N SER A 170 -21.54 -10.81 41.11
CA SER A 170 -22.76 -10.00 41.05
C SER A 170 -22.67 -8.84 42.05
N THR A 171 -23.27 -7.72 41.68
CA THR A 171 -23.43 -6.58 42.58
C THR A 171 -24.41 -6.98 43.68
N VAL A 172 -24.06 -6.70 44.96
CA VAL A 172 -25.00 -6.86 46.08
C VAL A 172 -26.01 -5.72 45.96
N ALA A 173 -27.28 -6.04 45.70
CA ALA A 173 -28.36 -5.05 45.65
C ALA A 173 -28.51 -4.38 47.02
N SER A 174 -28.10 -3.15 47.18
CA SER A 174 -28.39 -2.32 48.33
C SER A 174 -29.61 -1.45 48.02
N GLY A 175 -30.82 -2.07 48.16
CA GLY A 175 -32.11 -1.40 48.27
C GLY A 175 -32.77 -0.95 46.97
N LEU A 176 -34.02 -1.35 46.76
CA LEU A 176 -35.09 -0.85 45.90
C LEU A 176 -35.05 -1.14 44.38
N ASP A 177 -33.96 -1.53 43.75
CA ASP A 177 -33.95 -2.03 42.37
C ASP A 177 -33.30 -3.41 42.31
N ASP A 178 -34.08 -4.43 42.04
CA ASP A 178 -33.73 -5.88 42.09
C ASP A 178 -33.00 -6.35 40.78
N THR A 179 -32.20 -5.51 40.17
CA THR A 179 -31.38 -5.89 38.99
C THR A 179 -29.98 -6.30 39.46
N GLU A 180 -29.76 -7.62 39.62
CA GLU A 180 -28.44 -8.20 39.77
C GLU A 180 -27.63 -7.97 38.49
N GLU A 181 -26.72 -7.02 38.48
CA GLU A 181 -25.72 -6.87 37.44
C GLU A 181 -24.58 -7.87 37.67
N ARG A 182 -24.36 -8.75 36.73
CA ARG A 182 -23.26 -9.71 36.74
C ARG A 182 -22.12 -9.21 35.86
N PHE A 183 -20.89 -9.34 36.32
CA PHE A 183 -19.69 -9.01 35.56
C PHE A 183 -18.62 -10.09 35.78
N VAL A 184 -17.72 -10.25 34.79
CA VAL A 184 -16.60 -11.18 34.86
C VAL A 184 -15.35 -10.40 35.28
N ALA A 185 -14.71 -10.82 36.37
CA ALA A 185 -13.43 -10.31 36.82
C ALA A 185 -12.33 -11.36 36.54
N ARG A 186 -11.21 -10.92 36.01
CA ARG A 186 -10.04 -11.77 35.79
C ARG A 186 -9.01 -11.57 36.88
N LEU A 187 -8.44 -12.66 37.38
CA LEU A 187 -7.30 -12.61 38.30
C LEU A 187 -6.07 -12.05 37.55
N ILE A 188 -5.54 -10.93 38.02
CA ILE A 188 -4.37 -10.27 37.45
C ILE A 188 -3.14 -10.31 38.35
N GLN A 189 -3.35 -10.53 39.67
CA GLN A 189 -2.29 -10.47 40.66
C GLN A 189 -2.58 -11.41 41.82
N ILE A 190 -1.53 -12.01 42.40
CA ILE A 190 -1.56 -12.84 43.61
C ILE A 190 -0.55 -12.23 44.57
N GLY A 191 -1.02 -11.67 45.70
CA GLY A 191 -0.17 -10.86 46.57
C GLY A 191 0.39 -9.66 45.81
N ASP A 192 1.70 -9.46 45.84
CA ASP A 192 2.38 -8.36 45.16
C ASP A 192 2.90 -8.71 43.76
N ASN A 193 2.66 -9.95 43.27
CA ASN A 193 3.18 -10.41 42.00
C ASN A 193 2.06 -10.58 40.94
N PRO A 194 2.34 -10.35 39.64
CA PRO A 194 1.44 -10.70 38.54
C PRO A 194 1.03 -12.18 38.63
N ALA A 195 -0.24 -12.47 38.35
CA ALA A 195 -0.73 -13.85 38.35
C ALA A 195 -0.05 -14.63 37.21
N SER A 196 0.79 -15.60 37.55
CA SER A 196 1.46 -16.50 36.62
C SER A 196 1.12 -17.93 36.99
N LEU A 197 0.12 -18.48 36.28
CA LEU A 197 -0.38 -19.83 36.50
C LEU A 197 0.06 -20.71 35.35
N THR A 198 0.98 -21.61 35.63
CA THR A 198 1.64 -22.46 34.60
C THR A 198 1.11 -23.90 34.59
N SER A 199 0.11 -24.22 35.42
CA SER A 199 -0.51 -25.54 35.46
C SER A 199 -1.93 -25.48 36.00
N GLU A 200 -2.75 -26.46 35.66
CA GLU A 200 -4.09 -26.65 36.19
C GLU A 200 -4.11 -26.69 37.73
N ALA A 201 -3.14 -27.40 38.32
CA ALA A 201 -3.01 -27.49 39.78
C ALA A 201 -2.81 -26.12 40.45
N SER A 202 -2.00 -25.25 39.84
CA SER A 202 -1.79 -23.88 40.35
C SER A 202 -3.02 -22.99 40.19
N ALA A 203 -3.81 -23.21 39.14
CA ALA A 203 -5.05 -22.47 38.91
C ALA A 203 -6.19 -22.93 39.84
N THR A 204 -6.24 -24.23 40.19
CA THR A 204 -7.26 -24.82 41.04
C THR A 204 -6.99 -24.52 42.53
N ALA A 205 -5.75 -24.20 42.92
CA ALA A 205 -5.36 -23.90 44.27
C ALA A 205 -5.70 -22.45 44.75
N ILE A 206 -6.22 -21.62 43.83
CA ILE A 206 -6.67 -20.26 44.07
C ILE A 206 -8.14 -20.22 44.46
#